data_9321f16eb00520fae6628bd43dfb7853
#
_entry.id   9321f16eb00520fae6628bd43dfb7853
#
_cell.length_a   1.000
_cell.length_b   1.000
_cell.length_c   1.000
_cell.angle_alpha   90.00
_cell.angle_beta   90.00
_cell.angle_gamma   90.00
#
_symmetry.space_group_name_H-M   'P 1'
#
loop_
_entity.id
_entity.type
_entity.pdbx_description
1 polymer ?
#
loop_
_entity_poly.entity_id
_entity_poly.type
_entity_poly.pdbx_seq_one_letter_code
_entity_poly.pdbx_strand_id
1 'polypeptide(L)'
;MAHELDVSCSDSGQYGCLSAAVPSGVAVARWCASHGWPVHPLAPGRRTPTADCEACRRPGHNHDGCACLQAGRWCHGFHAATLDFARIDQWWSTHPGLGVGTACGPANLVVIDIDAHEQQPPDRDQLLPGIPIPRSVDLGGLANGFHTLGVLAALRGEVSPADDDTTLRVRTPSGGLHVWYRAHGSHRWQCSTGSSSARALAWQVDVRAHGGYTVVPGTTTTAGIYTAVGPVREPAALPNWLAHELARTGHLPPADVPAPRPVPPRARQAVIAAGGGCGPSGQALSGALEEVTACAAIPGGAGFSAKLNQAARTAGELVAGGHLSEAAAEQVLREAAEQARPGQAGRHGAIIRSGLDAVLLRPQCSGGRA
;
A
#
# COMPACT_ATOMS: atom_id res chain seq x y z
N MET A 1 62.33 -43.00 -19.12
CA MET A 1 62.75 -41.80 -19.85
C MET A 1 61.56 -40.88 -19.89
N ALA A 2 61.61 -39.87 -19.03
CA ALA A 2 60.59 -38.87 -18.91
C ALA A 2 60.81 -37.79 -19.95
N HIS A 3 59.73 -37.32 -20.59
CA HIS A 3 59.73 -36.04 -21.31
C HIS A 3 58.74 -35.10 -20.63
N GLU A 4 59.32 -34.19 -19.86
CA GLU A 4 58.64 -32.95 -19.45
C GLU A 4 58.38 -32.10 -20.69
N LEU A 5 57.14 -31.66 -20.85
CA LEU A 5 56.82 -30.53 -21.71
C LEU A 5 56.36 -29.37 -20.82
N ASP A 6 57.27 -28.46 -20.71
CA ASP A 6 57.12 -27.13 -20.15
C ASP A 6 56.21 -26.33 -21.11
N VAL A 7 55.03 -25.87 -20.64
CA VAL A 7 54.20 -24.93 -21.34
C VAL A 7 54.03 -23.71 -20.45
N SER A 8 54.94 -22.76 -20.62
CA SER A 8 54.77 -21.40 -20.16
C SER A 8 53.58 -20.72 -20.86
N CYS A 9 52.51 -20.49 -20.16
CA CYS A 9 51.39 -19.68 -20.63
C CYS A 9 51.43 -18.31 -19.92
N SER A 10 52.15 -17.38 -20.54
CA SER A 10 52.05 -15.97 -20.25
C SER A 10 51.03 -15.38 -21.21
N ASP A 11 49.81 -15.15 -20.71
CA ASP A 11 48.91 -14.18 -21.34
C ASP A 11 48.03 -13.53 -20.25
N SER A 12 48.47 -12.37 -19.80
CA SER A 12 47.78 -11.47 -18.90
C SER A 12 46.70 -10.71 -19.67
N GLY A 13 45.59 -11.41 -19.97
CA GLY A 13 44.36 -10.79 -20.45
C GLY A 13 43.72 -9.98 -19.35
N GLN A 14 43.89 -8.68 -19.37
CA GLN A 14 43.10 -7.73 -18.60
C GLN A 14 41.62 -7.85 -18.98
N TYR A 15 40.86 -8.70 -18.32
CA TYR A 15 39.42 -8.57 -18.30
C TYR A 15 39.10 -7.37 -17.42
N GLY A 16 39.10 -6.18 -18.03
CA GLY A 16 38.51 -5.00 -17.44
C GLY A 16 37.06 -5.31 -17.10
N CYS A 17 36.76 -5.42 -15.83
CA CYS A 17 35.41 -5.46 -15.31
C CYS A 17 34.73 -4.14 -15.74
N LEU A 18 34.03 -4.15 -16.88
CA LEU A 18 33.19 -3.05 -17.29
C LEU A 18 32.08 -2.94 -16.24
N SER A 19 32.29 -2.12 -15.24
CA SER A 19 31.24 -1.67 -14.35
C SER A 19 30.16 -1.06 -15.24
N ALA A 20 29.09 -1.80 -15.48
CA ALA A 20 27.96 -1.30 -16.22
C ALA A 20 27.47 -0.03 -15.50
N ALA A 21 27.62 1.12 -16.14
CA ALA A 21 27.19 2.39 -15.58
C ALA A 21 25.72 2.30 -15.20
N VAL A 22 25.37 2.73 -13.99
CA VAL A 22 23.97 2.80 -13.55
C VAL A 22 23.21 3.70 -14.51
N PRO A 23 22.12 3.24 -15.14
CA PRO A 23 21.39 4.05 -16.11
C PRO A 23 20.83 5.31 -15.43
N SER A 24 20.77 6.41 -16.17
CA SER A 24 20.18 7.65 -15.66
C SER A 24 18.69 7.48 -15.37
N GLY A 25 18.15 8.22 -14.39
CA GLY A 25 16.72 8.15 -14.04
C GLY A 25 15.80 8.40 -15.25
N VAL A 26 16.16 9.30 -16.16
CA VAL A 26 15.39 9.56 -17.40
C VAL A 26 15.40 8.35 -18.34
N ALA A 27 16.52 7.66 -18.48
CA ALA A 27 16.62 6.47 -19.33
C ALA A 27 15.73 5.34 -18.76
N VAL A 28 15.77 5.13 -17.44
CA VAL A 28 14.92 4.17 -16.74
C VAL A 28 13.43 4.53 -16.91
N ALA A 29 13.07 5.80 -16.70
CA ALA A 29 11.69 6.27 -16.81
C ALA A 29 11.14 6.09 -18.24
N ARG A 30 11.94 6.45 -19.26
CA ARG A 30 11.57 6.27 -20.66
C ARG A 30 11.43 4.80 -21.05
N TRP A 31 12.32 3.97 -20.55
CA TRP A 31 12.22 2.52 -20.76
C TRP A 31 10.92 1.95 -20.18
N CYS A 32 10.55 2.31 -18.94
CA CYS A 32 9.28 1.91 -18.35
C CYS A 32 8.07 2.38 -19.17
N ALA A 33 8.06 3.67 -19.56
CA ALA A 33 6.98 4.23 -20.34
C ALA A 33 6.82 3.55 -21.71
N SER A 34 7.92 3.14 -22.36
CA SER A 34 7.88 2.38 -23.62
C SER A 34 7.29 0.97 -23.47
N HIS A 35 7.30 0.41 -22.24
CA HIS A 35 6.65 -0.85 -21.88
C HIS A 35 5.21 -0.68 -21.35
N GLY A 36 4.66 0.55 -21.44
CA GLY A 36 3.30 0.84 -20.98
C GLY A 36 3.18 0.94 -19.45
N TRP A 37 4.28 1.18 -18.73
CA TRP A 37 4.30 1.35 -17.29
C TRP A 37 4.38 2.85 -16.96
N PRO A 38 3.26 3.47 -16.51
CA PRO A 38 3.27 4.88 -16.17
C PRO A 38 4.19 5.16 -14.98
N VAL A 39 5.08 6.16 -15.14
CA VAL A 39 6.10 6.49 -14.16
C VAL A 39 5.82 7.80 -13.44
N HIS A 40 6.27 7.87 -12.19
CA HIS A 40 6.26 9.09 -11.39
C HIS A 40 7.58 9.25 -10.65
N PRO A 41 7.97 10.50 -10.31
CA PRO A 41 9.21 10.75 -9.60
C PRO A 41 9.17 10.29 -8.14
N LEU A 42 10.28 9.69 -7.70
CA LEU A 42 10.56 9.47 -6.29
C LEU A 42 11.53 10.53 -5.80
N ALA A 43 11.42 10.91 -4.54
CA ALA A 43 12.32 11.89 -3.92
C ALA A 43 13.77 11.39 -3.97
N PRO A 44 14.75 12.29 -4.18
CA PRO A 44 16.15 11.90 -4.31
C PRO A 44 16.61 11.03 -3.13
N GLY A 45 17.21 9.90 -3.45
CA GLY A 45 17.69 8.94 -2.46
C GLY A 45 16.60 8.22 -1.64
N ARG A 46 15.34 8.37 -1.98
CA ARG A 46 14.21 7.78 -1.24
C ARG A 46 13.38 6.86 -2.11
N ARG A 47 12.60 5.98 -1.46
CA ARG A 47 11.59 5.12 -2.09
C ARG A 47 10.18 5.73 -2.09
N THR A 48 10.03 6.93 -1.52
CA THR A 48 8.75 7.64 -1.44
C THR A 48 8.62 8.65 -2.58
N PRO A 49 7.40 8.93 -3.07
CA PRO A 49 7.18 9.97 -4.06
C PRO A 49 7.73 11.33 -3.62
N THR A 50 7.99 12.19 -4.59
CA THR A 50 8.33 13.60 -4.33
C THR A 50 7.20 14.29 -3.58
N ALA A 51 7.56 15.28 -2.76
CA ALA A 51 6.58 16.02 -1.98
C ALA A 51 5.64 16.84 -2.88
N ASP A 52 4.38 16.89 -2.48
CA ASP A 52 3.38 17.74 -3.08
C ASP A 52 3.68 19.23 -2.87
N CYS A 53 3.18 20.08 -3.75
CA CYS A 53 3.22 21.53 -3.55
C CYS A 53 2.35 21.92 -2.33
N GLU A 54 2.53 23.14 -1.84
CA GLU A 54 1.82 23.65 -0.66
C GLU A 54 0.30 23.56 -0.79
N ALA A 55 -0.25 23.90 -1.96
CA ALA A 55 -1.69 23.83 -2.21
C ALA A 55 -2.22 22.38 -2.11
N CYS A 56 -1.47 21.40 -2.62
CA CYS A 56 -1.87 20.00 -2.61
C CYS A 56 -1.68 19.33 -1.24
N ARG A 57 -0.89 19.92 -0.33
CA ARG A 57 -0.71 19.43 1.04
C ARG A 57 -1.78 19.90 2.02
N ARG A 58 -2.70 20.78 1.61
CA ARG A 58 -3.75 21.28 2.47
C ARG A 58 -4.69 20.14 2.91
N PRO A 59 -5.14 20.13 4.17
CA PRO A 59 -6.12 19.16 4.63
C PRO A 59 -7.38 19.18 3.75
N GLY A 60 -7.91 18.00 3.43
CA GLY A 60 -9.10 17.86 2.59
C GLY A 60 -8.87 18.06 1.08
N HIS A 61 -7.65 18.35 0.64
CA HIS A 61 -7.34 18.42 -0.79
C HIS A 61 -7.45 17.02 -1.43
N ASN A 62 -8.19 16.94 -2.55
CA ASN A 62 -8.33 15.70 -3.33
C ASN A 62 -7.49 15.80 -4.60
N HIS A 63 -6.93 14.65 -5.04
CA HIS A 63 -6.21 14.56 -6.30
C HIS A 63 -7.14 14.60 -7.52
N ASP A 64 -8.40 14.17 -7.37
CA ASP A 64 -9.37 14.16 -8.48
C ASP A 64 -9.62 15.58 -8.98
N GLY A 65 -9.35 15.81 -10.27
CA GLY A 65 -9.50 17.13 -10.89
C GLY A 65 -8.47 18.19 -10.46
N CYS A 66 -7.41 17.81 -9.72
CA CYS A 66 -6.40 18.75 -9.27
C CYS A 66 -5.69 19.46 -10.44
N ALA A 67 -5.65 20.80 -10.40
CA ALA A 67 -4.97 21.61 -11.40
C ALA A 67 -3.48 21.26 -11.59
N CYS A 68 -2.80 20.78 -10.55
CA CYS A 68 -1.42 20.33 -10.65
C CYS A 68 -1.29 19.13 -11.59
N LEU A 69 -2.17 18.13 -11.49
CA LEU A 69 -2.17 16.96 -12.39
C LEU A 69 -2.47 17.37 -13.82
N GLN A 70 -3.47 18.27 -14.01
CA GLN A 70 -3.80 18.81 -15.32
C GLN A 70 -2.64 19.60 -15.96
N ALA A 71 -1.89 20.34 -15.13
CA ALA A 71 -0.69 21.07 -15.55
C ALA A 71 0.55 20.18 -15.72
N GLY A 72 0.43 18.85 -15.56
CA GLY A 72 1.55 17.92 -15.71
C GLY A 72 2.55 17.94 -14.58
N ARG A 73 2.20 18.41 -13.40
CA ARG A 73 3.07 18.37 -12.21
C ARG A 73 3.03 16.98 -11.57
N TRP A 74 4.05 16.64 -10.79
CA TRP A 74 4.16 15.36 -10.08
C TRP A 74 3.46 15.31 -8.71
N CYS A 75 2.66 16.30 -8.36
CA CYS A 75 1.89 16.27 -7.12
C CYS A 75 0.98 15.04 -7.06
N HIS A 76 0.70 14.57 -5.83
CA HIS A 76 -0.08 13.37 -5.54
C HIS A 76 0.61 12.03 -5.90
N GLY A 77 1.94 12.03 -5.99
CA GLY A 77 2.75 10.83 -6.13
C GLY A 77 2.37 9.97 -7.34
N PHE A 78 2.01 8.72 -7.12
CA PHE A 78 1.69 7.79 -8.22
C PHE A 78 0.41 8.15 -9.00
N HIS A 79 -0.45 9.05 -8.50
CA HIS A 79 -1.59 9.57 -9.26
C HIS A 79 -1.14 10.50 -10.40
N ALA A 80 0.08 11.06 -10.31
CA ALA A 80 0.68 11.83 -11.40
C ALA A 80 1.39 10.97 -12.46
N ALA A 81 1.41 9.64 -12.28
CA ALA A 81 2.15 8.73 -13.15
C ALA A 81 1.74 8.90 -14.62
N THR A 82 2.72 8.91 -15.52
CA THR A 82 2.54 9.27 -16.93
C THR A 82 3.33 8.34 -17.86
N LEU A 83 2.82 8.18 -19.10
CA LEU A 83 3.52 7.59 -20.23
C LEU A 83 4.06 8.66 -21.20
N ASP A 84 3.79 9.93 -20.94
CA ASP A 84 4.17 11.05 -21.80
C ASP A 84 5.68 11.31 -21.70
N PHE A 85 6.41 11.02 -22.78
CA PHE A 85 7.85 11.19 -22.88
C PHE A 85 8.30 12.65 -22.68
N ALA A 86 7.53 13.63 -23.17
CA ALA A 86 7.88 15.02 -23.01
C ALA A 86 7.84 15.44 -21.53
N ARG A 87 6.84 14.97 -20.79
CA ARG A 87 6.70 15.17 -19.35
C ARG A 87 7.82 14.46 -18.57
N ILE A 88 8.13 13.23 -18.95
CA ILE A 88 9.24 12.46 -18.37
C ILE A 88 10.55 13.22 -18.55
N ASP A 89 10.85 13.66 -19.76
CA ASP A 89 12.06 14.42 -20.03
C ASP A 89 12.11 15.71 -19.22
N GLN A 90 11.01 16.45 -19.15
CA GLN A 90 10.93 17.68 -18.36
C GLN A 90 11.23 17.41 -16.87
N TRP A 91 10.67 16.39 -16.27
CA TRP A 91 10.85 16.09 -14.85
C TRP A 91 12.30 15.72 -14.52
N TRP A 92 12.87 14.77 -15.25
CA TRP A 92 14.23 14.26 -14.96
C TRP A 92 15.35 15.13 -15.52
N SER A 93 15.15 15.93 -16.57
CA SER A 93 16.14 16.93 -17.01
C SER A 93 16.27 18.06 -15.98
N THR A 94 15.16 18.50 -15.41
CA THR A 94 15.17 19.55 -14.38
C THR A 94 15.71 19.03 -13.05
N HIS A 95 15.48 17.75 -12.72
CA HIS A 95 15.89 17.13 -11.46
C HIS A 95 16.50 15.74 -11.69
N PRO A 96 17.76 15.64 -12.14
CA PRO A 96 18.40 14.37 -12.50
C PRO A 96 18.51 13.34 -11.36
N GLY A 97 18.47 13.82 -10.11
CA GLY A 97 18.55 12.96 -8.92
C GLY A 97 17.25 12.27 -8.51
N LEU A 98 16.16 12.47 -9.26
CA LEU A 98 14.89 11.80 -8.97
C LEU A 98 14.99 10.30 -9.23
N GLY A 99 14.48 9.50 -8.30
CA GLY A 99 14.22 8.07 -8.51
C GLY A 99 12.99 7.84 -9.38
N VAL A 100 12.76 6.58 -9.77
CA VAL A 100 11.64 6.18 -10.64
C VAL A 100 10.74 5.20 -9.92
N GLY A 101 9.45 5.56 -9.79
CA GLY A 101 8.38 4.67 -9.39
C GLY A 101 7.43 4.42 -10.56
N THR A 102 6.79 3.24 -10.59
CA THR A 102 5.69 2.97 -11.54
C THR A 102 4.39 2.69 -10.81
N ALA A 103 3.30 3.29 -11.28
CA ALA A 103 1.96 3.06 -10.74
C ALA A 103 1.44 1.69 -11.17
N CYS A 104 1.25 0.78 -10.20
CA CYS A 104 0.89 -0.62 -10.49
C CYS A 104 -0.48 -0.76 -11.16
N GLY A 105 -1.49 0.01 -10.73
CA GLY A 105 -2.85 -0.10 -11.27
C GLY A 105 -2.93 0.18 -12.77
N PRO A 106 -2.54 1.37 -13.24
CA PRO A 106 -2.53 1.68 -14.67
C PRO A 106 -1.59 0.82 -15.52
N ALA A 107 -0.51 0.30 -14.91
CA ALA A 107 0.40 -0.65 -15.54
C ALA A 107 -0.13 -2.09 -15.58
N ASN A 108 -1.28 -2.35 -14.97
CA ASN A 108 -1.84 -3.69 -14.79
C ASN A 108 -0.87 -4.68 -14.12
N LEU A 109 -0.12 -4.19 -13.14
CA LEU A 109 0.89 -4.94 -12.41
C LEU A 109 0.37 -5.40 -11.04
N VAL A 110 0.77 -6.62 -10.68
CA VAL A 110 0.73 -7.17 -9.32
C VAL A 110 2.15 -7.49 -8.93
N VAL A 111 2.66 -6.85 -7.90
CA VAL A 111 4.01 -7.05 -7.40
C VAL A 111 3.94 -7.70 -6.03
N ILE A 112 4.58 -8.85 -5.89
CA ILE A 112 4.77 -9.53 -4.61
C ILE A 112 6.04 -8.94 -3.99
N ASP A 113 5.88 -8.25 -2.87
CA ASP A 113 6.93 -7.54 -2.12
C ASP A 113 7.32 -8.42 -0.93
N ILE A 114 8.47 -9.06 -1.02
CA ILE A 114 8.98 -10.04 -0.06
C ILE A 114 10.05 -9.38 0.81
N ASP A 115 9.77 -9.24 2.09
CA ASP A 115 10.72 -8.71 3.05
C ASP A 115 11.73 -9.78 3.49
N ALA A 116 13.00 -9.35 3.65
CA ALA A 116 14.11 -10.19 4.12
C ALA A 116 14.51 -9.90 5.57
N HIS A 117 13.68 -9.19 6.33
CA HIS A 117 14.00 -8.86 7.71
C HIS A 117 13.93 -10.11 8.58
N GLU A 118 15.08 -10.50 9.11
CA GLU A 118 15.12 -11.60 10.10
C GLU A 118 14.45 -11.16 11.39
N GLN A 119 13.32 -11.77 11.68
CA GLN A 119 12.52 -11.52 12.87
C GLN A 119 12.00 -12.84 13.42
N GLN A 120 11.74 -12.87 14.72
CA GLN A 120 11.03 -13.99 15.31
C GLN A 120 9.64 -14.09 14.66
N PRO A 121 9.30 -15.27 14.07
CA PRO A 121 7.99 -15.43 13.43
C PRO A 121 6.88 -15.35 14.48
N PRO A 122 5.69 -14.88 14.08
CA PRO A 122 4.49 -14.95 14.90
C PRO A 122 4.04 -16.40 15.06
N ASP A 123 2.94 -16.59 15.80
CA ASP A 123 2.34 -17.91 15.94
C ASP A 123 2.00 -18.54 14.59
N ARG A 124 2.07 -19.86 14.52
CA ARG A 124 1.88 -20.65 13.29
C ARG A 124 0.63 -20.30 12.48
N ASP A 125 -0.48 -20.00 13.16
CA ASP A 125 -1.77 -19.62 12.57
C ASP A 125 -1.80 -18.18 12.01
N GLN A 126 -0.79 -17.37 12.33
CA GLN A 126 -0.64 -16.00 11.83
C GLN A 126 0.32 -15.87 10.66
N LEU A 127 1.07 -16.92 10.32
CA LEU A 127 2.02 -16.91 9.21
C LEU A 127 1.33 -16.81 7.84
N LEU A 128 0.26 -17.59 7.66
CA LEU A 128 -0.53 -17.67 6.44
C LEU A 128 -1.99 -17.35 6.75
N PRO A 129 -2.47 -16.12 6.50
CA PRO A 129 -3.83 -15.73 6.84
C PRO A 129 -4.87 -16.73 6.30
N GLY A 130 -5.66 -17.34 7.20
CA GLY A 130 -6.73 -18.27 6.86
C GLY A 130 -6.27 -19.65 6.33
N ILE A 131 -4.99 -19.99 6.42
CA ILE A 131 -4.46 -21.32 6.07
C ILE A 131 -3.87 -21.96 7.33
N PRO A 132 -4.48 -23.04 7.85
CA PRO A 132 -3.88 -23.80 8.95
C PRO A 132 -2.65 -24.56 8.42
N ILE A 133 -1.49 -24.31 9.01
CA ILE A 133 -0.27 -25.07 8.70
C ILE A 133 -0.26 -26.32 9.57
N PRO A 134 -0.21 -27.55 9.00
CA PRO A 134 -0.20 -28.79 9.76
C PRO A 134 0.96 -28.84 10.76
N ARG A 135 0.73 -29.43 11.93
CA ARG A 135 1.79 -29.56 12.97
C ARG A 135 3.00 -30.39 12.52
N SER A 136 2.79 -31.28 11.54
CA SER A 136 3.84 -32.07 10.91
C SER A 136 4.79 -31.26 10.03
N VAL A 137 4.42 -30.02 9.63
CA VAL A 137 5.31 -29.13 8.91
C VAL A 137 6.31 -28.53 9.90
N ASP A 138 7.59 -28.82 9.70
CA ASP A 138 8.65 -28.20 10.48
C ASP A 138 8.83 -26.74 10.00
N LEU A 139 8.74 -25.79 10.94
CA LEU A 139 8.96 -24.37 10.72
C LEU A 139 10.28 -23.89 11.35
N GLY A 140 11.15 -24.82 11.75
CA GLY A 140 12.46 -24.49 12.29
C GLY A 140 13.26 -23.66 11.29
N GLY A 141 13.84 -22.53 11.76
CA GLY A 141 14.60 -21.62 10.90
C GLY A 141 13.79 -20.67 10.03
N LEU A 142 12.45 -20.69 10.11
CA LEU A 142 11.63 -19.67 9.45
C LEU A 142 11.87 -18.30 10.10
N ALA A 143 12.32 -17.31 9.32
CA ALA A 143 12.76 -16.03 9.84
C ALA A 143 12.28 -14.80 9.03
N ASN A 144 11.80 -14.97 7.80
CA ASN A 144 11.44 -13.86 6.91
C ASN A 144 10.40 -14.24 5.86
N GLY A 145 10.04 -13.27 5.01
CA GLY A 145 9.03 -13.43 3.97
C GLY A 145 9.35 -14.48 2.91
N PHE A 146 10.62 -14.72 2.60
CA PHE A 146 11.02 -15.77 1.65
C PHE A 146 10.63 -17.15 2.17
N HIS A 147 10.89 -17.41 3.45
CA HIS A 147 10.53 -18.68 4.08
C HIS A 147 9.01 -18.86 4.14
N THR A 148 8.29 -17.81 4.50
CA THR A 148 6.82 -17.87 4.60
C THR A 148 6.16 -18.10 3.25
N LEU A 149 6.64 -17.40 2.21
CA LEU A 149 6.15 -17.58 0.85
C LEU A 149 6.51 -18.96 0.30
N GLY A 150 7.70 -19.48 0.65
CA GLY A 150 8.12 -20.85 0.33
C GLY A 150 7.19 -21.91 0.95
N VAL A 151 6.79 -21.72 2.22
CA VAL A 151 5.80 -22.60 2.87
C VAL A 151 4.45 -22.53 2.17
N LEU A 152 3.97 -21.35 1.80
CA LEU A 152 2.72 -21.19 1.06
C LEU A 152 2.77 -21.93 -0.29
N ALA A 153 3.83 -21.72 -1.07
CA ALA A 153 4.01 -22.36 -2.36
C ALA A 153 4.09 -23.90 -2.22
N ALA A 154 4.84 -24.41 -1.25
CA ALA A 154 4.95 -25.85 -0.98
C ALA A 154 3.59 -26.48 -0.59
N LEU A 155 2.78 -25.79 0.22
CA LEU A 155 1.43 -26.24 0.55
C LEU A 155 0.47 -26.29 -0.65
N ARG A 156 0.80 -25.58 -1.73
CA ARG A 156 0.06 -25.58 -3.00
C ARG A 156 0.65 -26.51 -4.06
N GLY A 157 1.83 -27.09 -3.81
CA GLY A 157 2.57 -27.89 -4.79
C GLY A 157 3.12 -27.04 -5.93
N GLU A 158 3.43 -25.77 -5.69
CA GLU A 158 3.83 -24.78 -6.67
C GLU A 158 5.24 -24.25 -6.40
N VAL A 159 5.84 -23.63 -7.44
CA VAL A 159 7.12 -22.94 -7.32
C VAL A 159 6.91 -21.62 -6.56
N SER A 160 7.82 -21.32 -5.63
CA SER A 160 7.81 -20.03 -4.95
C SER A 160 8.01 -18.89 -5.95
N PRO A 161 7.22 -17.81 -5.87
CA PRO A 161 7.46 -16.62 -6.69
C PRO A 161 8.87 -16.06 -6.57
N ALA A 162 9.55 -16.25 -5.43
CA ALA A 162 10.94 -15.84 -5.25
C ALA A 162 11.90 -16.57 -6.20
N ASP A 163 11.54 -17.80 -6.60
CA ASP A 163 12.35 -18.67 -7.46
C ASP A 163 11.87 -18.67 -8.93
N ASP A 164 10.77 -17.97 -9.24
CA ASP A 164 10.23 -17.88 -10.59
C ASP A 164 11.14 -17.03 -11.48
N ASP A 165 11.95 -17.69 -12.29
CA ASP A 165 12.89 -17.06 -13.22
C ASP A 165 12.27 -16.65 -14.56
N THR A 166 10.99 -16.90 -14.75
CA THR A 166 10.25 -16.52 -15.96
C THR A 166 9.68 -15.11 -15.92
N THR A 167 9.74 -14.45 -14.77
CA THR A 167 9.21 -13.10 -14.56
C THR A 167 10.29 -12.11 -14.09
N LEU A 168 10.00 -10.80 -14.22
CA LEU A 168 10.88 -9.76 -13.71
C LEU A 168 10.94 -9.83 -12.17
N ARG A 169 12.13 -10.01 -11.65
CA ARG A 169 12.44 -9.95 -10.21
C ARG A 169 13.39 -8.80 -9.94
N VAL A 170 13.16 -8.07 -8.87
CA VAL A 170 13.95 -6.89 -8.51
C VAL A 170 14.38 -7.01 -7.06
N ARG A 171 15.67 -7.14 -6.83
CA ARG A 171 16.24 -7.13 -5.48
C ARG A 171 16.20 -5.73 -4.90
N THR A 172 15.69 -5.62 -3.69
CA THR A 172 15.67 -4.37 -2.95
C THR A 172 17.00 -4.15 -2.21
N PRO A 173 17.37 -2.90 -1.90
CA PRO A 173 18.59 -2.61 -1.13
C PRO A 173 18.63 -3.25 0.27
N SER A 174 17.49 -3.56 0.86
CA SER A 174 17.36 -4.23 2.15
C SER A 174 17.47 -5.76 2.05
N GLY A 175 17.76 -6.32 0.87
CA GLY A 175 17.85 -7.76 0.65
C GLY A 175 16.54 -8.44 0.27
N GLY A 176 15.41 -7.76 0.37
CA GLY A 176 14.10 -8.23 -0.08
C GLY A 176 14.01 -8.39 -1.60
N LEU A 177 12.84 -8.81 -2.08
CA LEU A 177 12.61 -9.08 -3.50
C LEU A 177 11.21 -8.64 -3.91
N HIS A 178 11.13 -7.84 -4.97
CA HIS A 178 9.87 -7.59 -5.68
C HIS A 178 9.76 -8.56 -6.84
N VAL A 179 8.70 -9.36 -6.90
CA VAL A 179 8.39 -10.24 -8.02
C VAL A 179 7.20 -9.65 -8.78
N TRP A 180 7.41 -9.34 -10.05
CA TRP A 180 6.45 -8.57 -10.85
C TRP A 180 5.65 -9.49 -11.76
N TYR A 181 4.34 -9.36 -11.73
CA TYR A 181 3.42 -10.09 -12.62
C TYR A 181 2.45 -9.13 -13.29
N ARG A 182 1.98 -9.50 -14.48
CA ARG A 182 0.83 -8.86 -15.14
C ARG A 182 -0.46 -9.50 -14.66
N ALA A 183 -1.40 -8.69 -14.23
CA ALA A 183 -2.73 -9.16 -13.88
C ALA A 183 -3.47 -9.66 -15.12
N HIS A 184 -4.31 -10.68 -14.96
CA HIS A 184 -5.22 -11.14 -15.99
C HIS A 184 -6.50 -10.29 -16.04
N GLY A 185 -6.96 -9.96 -17.24
CA GLY A 185 -8.25 -9.31 -17.44
C GLY A 185 -8.38 -7.93 -16.79
N SER A 186 -9.60 -7.57 -16.41
CA SER A 186 -9.95 -6.27 -15.82
C SER A 186 -9.98 -6.28 -14.28
N HIS A 187 -9.41 -7.30 -13.64
CA HIS A 187 -9.42 -7.40 -12.19
C HIS A 187 -8.59 -6.28 -11.53
N ARG A 188 -9.20 -5.53 -10.64
CA ARG A 188 -8.52 -4.50 -9.84
C ARG A 188 -7.97 -5.11 -8.56
N TRP A 189 -6.85 -5.79 -8.66
CA TRP A 189 -6.11 -6.26 -7.49
C TRP A 189 -5.76 -5.09 -6.58
N GLN A 190 -5.86 -5.28 -5.28
CA GLN A 190 -5.60 -4.25 -4.27
C GLN A 190 -4.28 -4.50 -3.55
N CYS A 191 -3.66 -3.43 -3.07
CA CYS A 191 -2.48 -3.53 -2.22
C CYS A 191 -2.78 -4.19 -0.88
N SER A 192 -1.76 -4.82 -0.27
CA SER A 192 -1.78 -5.12 1.16
C SER A 192 -1.94 -3.86 1.99
N THR A 193 -2.53 -3.99 3.17
CA THR A 193 -2.69 -2.89 4.13
C THR A 193 -1.68 -2.97 5.27
N GLY A 194 -0.60 -3.75 5.08
CA GLY A 194 0.48 -4.04 6.02
C GLY A 194 0.49 -5.51 6.42
N SER A 195 1.67 -6.06 6.66
CA SER A 195 1.89 -7.49 6.94
C SER A 195 1.23 -8.02 8.23
N SER A 196 0.71 -7.15 9.06
CA SER A 196 -0.04 -7.45 10.29
C SER A 196 -1.52 -7.09 10.21
N SER A 197 -2.01 -6.65 9.06
CA SER A 197 -3.40 -6.23 8.86
C SER A 197 -4.21 -7.33 8.17
N ALA A 198 -5.53 -7.16 8.12
CA ALA A 198 -6.45 -8.13 7.57
C ALA A 198 -6.22 -8.48 6.09
N ARG A 199 -5.46 -7.68 5.34
CA ARG A 199 -5.12 -7.94 3.93
C ARG A 199 -3.61 -8.03 3.77
N ALA A 200 -3.07 -9.23 3.95
CA ALA A 200 -1.70 -9.60 3.67
C ALA A 200 -1.70 -10.98 2.98
N LEU A 201 -0.78 -11.22 2.05
CA LEU A 201 -0.67 -12.53 1.40
C LEU A 201 -0.12 -13.57 2.39
N ALA A 202 0.93 -13.20 3.09
CA ALA A 202 1.57 -13.98 4.15
C ALA A 202 2.37 -13.04 5.06
N TRP A 203 2.88 -13.55 6.18
CA TRP A 203 3.75 -12.78 7.05
C TRP A 203 5.02 -12.34 6.32
N GLN A 204 5.33 -11.04 6.36
CA GLN A 204 6.40 -10.37 5.63
C GLN A 204 6.30 -10.49 4.09
N VAL A 205 5.09 -10.70 3.57
CA VAL A 205 4.84 -10.72 2.12
C VAL A 205 3.66 -9.81 1.80
N ASP A 206 3.99 -8.65 1.26
CA ASP A 206 3.03 -7.64 0.84
C ASP A 206 2.73 -7.71 -0.67
N VAL A 207 1.66 -7.08 -1.06
CA VAL A 207 1.24 -6.95 -2.46
C VAL A 207 1.13 -5.48 -2.82
N ARG A 208 1.75 -5.09 -3.95
CA ARG A 208 1.56 -3.77 -4.56
C ARG A 208 0.79 -3.96 -5.87
N ALA A 209 -0.34 -3.28 -5.98
CA ALA A 209 -1.26 -3.41 -7.09
C ALA A 209 -2.03 -2.10 -7.33
N HIS A 210 -3.31 -2.15 -7.71
CA HIS A 210 -4.12 -0.94 -7.90
C HIS A 210 -4.18 -0.10 -6.62
N GLY A 211 -3.97 1.21 -6.76
CA GLY A 211 -3.87 2.13 -5.62
C GLY A 211 -2.49 2.17 -4.98
N GLY A 212 -1.48 1.60 -5.63
CA GLY A 212 -0.09 1.61 -5.18
C GLY A 212 0.90 1.75 -6.31
N TYR A 213 2.17 1.75 -5.93
CA TYR A 213 3.31 1.83 -6.85
C TYR A 213 4.43 0.92 -6.38
N THR A 214 5.39 0.68 -7.26
CA THR A 214 6.64 -0.01 -6.95
C THR A 214 7.84 0.78 -7.45
N VAL A 215 9.01 0.54 -6.84
CA VAL A 215 10.28 1.14 -7.26
C VAL A 215 10.85 0.36 -8.42
N VAL A 216 11.23 1.06 -9.48
CA VAL A 216 11.73 0.45 -10.71
C VAL A 216 13.21 0.06 -10.57
N PRO A 217 13.66 -1.08 -11.16
CA PRO A 217 15.07 -1.45 -11.18
C PRO A 217 15.92 -0.37 -11.88
N GLY A 218 17.11 -0.12 -11.34
CA GLY A 218 17.99 0.99 -11.72
C GLY A 218 17.80 2.24 -10.86
N THR A 219 16.76 2.31 -10.03
CA THR A 219 16.58 3.41 -9.08
C THR A 219 17.55 3.29 -7.92
N THR A 220 18.29 4.37 -7.66
CA THR A 220 19.23 4.49 -6.54
C THR A 220 18.56 5.19 -5.35
N THR A 221 18.77 4.64 -4.16
CA THR A 221 18.37 5.23 -2.89
C THR A 221 19.57 5.35 -1.95
N THR A 222 19.42 6.02 -0.81
CA THR A 222 20.47 6.08 0.21
C THR A 222 20.83 4.70 0.78
N ALA A 223 19.94 3.72 0.68
CA ALA A 223 20.19 2.35 1.12
C ALA A 223 20.86 1.47 0.04
N GLY A 224 20.89 1.92 -1.22
CA GLY A 224 21.44 1.17 -2.34
C GLY A 224 20.57 1.22 -3.59
N ILE A 225 20.83 0.32 -4.52
CA ILE A 225 20.19 0.27 -5.84
C ILE A 225 19.17 -0.87 -5.89
N TYR A 226 18.01 -0.61 -6.49
CA TYR A 226 17.06 -1.65 -6.89
C TYR A 226 17.58 -2.34 -8.15
N THR A 227 17.87 -3.63 -8.08
CA THR A 227 18.58 -4.35 -9.14
C THR A 227 17.73 -5.49 -9.70
N ALA A 228 17.55 -5.52 -11.02
CA ALA A 228 16.90 -6.65 -11.67
C ALA A 228 17.73 -7.94 -11.50
N VAL A 229 17.07 -9.04 -11.14
CA VAL A 229 17.66 -10.37 -10.94
C VAL A 229 17.48 -11.21 -12.20
N GLY A 230 18.55 -11.83 -12.68
CA GLY A 230 18.52 -12.65 -13.88
C GLY A 230 18.36 -11.83 -15.18
N PRO A 231 18.11 -12.48 -16.33
CA PRO A 231 18.03 -11.83 -17.64
C PRO A 231 16.65 -11.25 -17.96
N VAL A 232 15.57 -11.72 -17.30
CA VAL A 232 14.19 -11.34 -17.61
C VAL A 232 13.92 -9.91 -17.18
N ARG A 233 13.31 -9.13 -18.08
CA ARG A 233 13.01 -7.70 -17.88
C ARG A 233 11.53 -7.37 -17.98
N GLU A 234 10.70 -8.38 -18.26
CA GLU A 234 9.26 -8.21 -18.37
C GLU A 234 8.52 -9.07 -17.35
N PRO A 235 7.39 -8.58 -16.81
CA PRO A 235 6.52 -9.36 -15.95
C PRO A 235 5.83 -10.47 -16.73
N ALA A 236 5.89 -11.70 -16.24
CA ALA A 236 5.06 -12.80 -16.70
C ALA A 236 3.59 -12.60 -16.31
N ALA A 237 2.71 -13.46 -16.82
CA ALA A 237 1.33 -13.50 -16.37
C ALA A 237 1.26 -13.96 -14.90
N LEU A 238 0.36 -13.36 -14.11
CA LEU A 238 0.13 -13.77 -12.71
C LEU A 238 -0.29 -15.25 -12.66
N PRO A 239 0.44 -16.14 -11.95
CA PRO A 239 0.07 -17.55 -11.84
C PRO A 239 -1.33 -17.73 -11.24
N ASN A 240 -2.11 -18.66 -11.77
CA ASN A 240 -3.49 -18.88 -11.33
C ASN A 240 -3.60 -19.23 -9.83
N TRP A 241 -2.68 -20.06 -9.32
CA TRP A 241 -2.69 -20.41 -7.91
C TRP A 241 -2.46 -19.16 -7.02
N LEU A 242 -1.54 -18.29 -7.43
CA LEU A 242 -1.24 -17.05 -6.71
C LEU A 242 -2.42 -16.07 -6.80
N ALA A 243 -3.09 -15.98 -7.95
CA ALA A 243 -4.32 -15.21 -8.11
C ALA A 243 -5.44 -15.71 -7.16
N HIS A 244 -5.57 -17.02 -6.98
CA HIS A 244 -6.52 -17.60 -6.02
C HIS A 244 -6.16 -17.22 -4.56
N GLU A 245 -4.87 -17.27 -4.21
CA GLU A 245 -4.43 -16.86 -2.87
C GLU A 245 -4.67 -15.36 -2.62
N LEU A 246 -4.40 -14.52 -3.61
CA LEU A 246 -4.67 -13.08 -3.54
C LEU A 246 -6.18 -12.80 -3.38
N ALA A 247 -7.03 -13.52 -4.11
CA ALA A 247 -8.48 -13.40 -3.95
C ALA A 247 -8.92 -13.85 -2.55
N ARG A 248 -8.42 -14.98 -2.06
CA ARG A 248 -8.70 -15.51 -0.74
C ARG A 248 -8.30 -14.55 0.39
N THR A 249 -7.18 -13.86 0.25
CA THR A 249 -6.67 -12.90 1.23
C THR A 249 -7.26 -11.48 1.06
N GLY A 250 -8.30 -11.33 0.22
CA GLY A 250 -9.04 -10.09 0.06
C GLY A 250 -8.35 -9.03 -0.80
N HIS A 251 -7.34 -9.42 -1.62
CA HIS A 251 -6.71 -8.51 -2.58
C HIS A 251 -7.55 -8.33 -3.85
N LEU A 252 -8.60 -9.14 -4.06
CA LEU A 252 -9.61 -8.91 -5.07
C LEU A 252 -10.88 -8.44 -4.37
N PRO A 253 -11.38 -7.22 -4.63
CA PRO A 253 -12.65 -6.80 -4.07
C PRO A 253 -13.75 -7.74 -4.56
N PRO A 254 -14.75 -8.03 -3.72
CA PRO A 254 -15.92 -8.78 -4.17
C PRO A 254 -16.48 -8.12 -5.44
N ALA A 255 -16.81 -8.91 -6.45
CA ALA A 255 -17.59 -8.43 -7.58
C ALA A 255 -18.90 -7.85 -7.01
N ASP A 256 -19.23 -6.63 -7.35
CA ASP A 256 -20.38 -5.89 -6.81
C ASP A 256 -20.28 -5.48 -5.32
N VAL A 257 -19.30 -4.62 -4.97
CA VAL A 257 -19.54 -3.68 -3.89
C VAL A 257 -20.42 -2.57 -4.49
N PRO A 258 -21.71 -2.46 -4.14
CA PRO A 258 -22.54 -1.33 -4.56
C PRO A 258 -21.82 -0.03 -4.23
N ALA A 259 -21.94 0.97 -5.10
CA ALA A 259 -21.44 2.31 -4.80
C ALA A 259 -21.77 2.70 -3.36
N PRO A 260 -20.90 3.45 -2.65
CA PRO A 260 -21.14 3.80 -1.25
C PRO A 260 -22.55 4.27 -1.08
N ARG A 261 -23.37 3.51 -0.34
CA ARG A 261 -24.73 3.95 -0.06
C ARG A 261 -24.62 5.21 0.78
N PRO A 262 -25.38 6.27 0.45
CA PRO A 262 -25.43 7.44 1.31
C PRO A 262 -25.79 6.99 2.74
N VAL A 263 -25.28 7.73 3.73
CA VAL A 263 -25.57 7.48 5.16
C VAL A 263 -27.03 7.06 5.30
N PRO A 264 -27.33 5.91 5.93
CA PRO A 264 -28.69 5.41 6.03
C PRO A 264 -29.62 6.53 6.53
N PRO A 265 -30.76 6.76 5.89
CA PRO A 265 -31.71 7.82 6.32
C PRO A 265 -32.02 7.78 7.80
N ARG A 266 -31.98 6.58 8.41
CA ARG A 266 -32.19 6.38 9.86
C ARG A 266 -31.06 6.96 10.72
N ALA A 267 -29.80 6.80 10.33
CA ALA A 267 -28.69 7.41 11.07
C ALA A 267 -28.76 8.95 10.99
N ARG A 268 -29.08 9.47 9.80
CA ARG A 268 -29.31 10.90 9.61
C ARG A 268 -30.52 11.40 10.41
N GLN A 269 -31.61 10.65 10.43
CA GLN A 269 -32.80 10.97 11.23
C GLN A 269 -32.55 10.88 12.73
N ALA A 270 -31.76 9.91 13.21
CA ALA A 270 -31.37 9.80 14.61
C ALA A 270 -30.58 11.00 15.09
N VAL A 271 -29.64 11.49 14.28
CA VAL A 271 -28.87 12.73 14.57
C VAL A 271 -29.82 13.97 14.59
N ILE A 272 -30.76 14.04 13.65
CA ILE A 272 -31.77 15.12 13.59
C ILE A 272 -32.73 15.02 14.78
N ALA A 273 -33.23 13.82 15.12
CA ALA A 273 -34.14 13.60 16.24
C ALA A 273 -33.50 13.84 17.61
N ALA A 274 -32.18 13.67 17.73
CA ALA A 274 -31.38 13.99 18.92
C ALA A 274 -31.04 15.49 19.03
N GLY A 275 -31.63 16.34 18.19
CA GLY A 275 -31.38 17.79 18.21
C GLY A 275 -30.14 18.24 17.48
N GLY A 276 -29.43 17.31 16.81
CA GLY A 276 -28.17 17.58 16.09
C GLY A 276 -28.32 18.20 14.70
N GLY A 277 -29.54 18.40 14.20
CA GLY A 277 -29.77 18.76 12.80
C GLY A 277 -29.73 20.24 12.44
N CYS A 278 -29.78 21.15 13.38
CA CYS A 278 -29.98 22.58 13.12
C CYS A 278 -28.87 23.50 13.63
N GLY A 279 -27.80 22.98 14.23
CA GLY A 279 -26.68 23.76 14.76
C GLY A 279 -25.34 23.41 14.09
N PRO A 280 -24.34 24.30 14.22
CA PRO A 280 -23.00 24.09 13.66
C PRO A 280 -22.36 22.76 14.08
N SER A 281 -22.64 22.30 15.29
CA SER A 281 -22.09 21.06 15.87
C SER A 281 -22.70 19.78 15.24
N GLY A 282 -23.99 19.81 14.90
CA GLY A 282 -24.65 18.70 14.21
C GLY A 282 -24.20 18.56 12.75
N GLN A 283 -23.93 19.69 12.08
CA GLN A 283 -23.34 19.69 10.74
C GLN A 283 -21.91 19.14 10.75
N ALA A 284 -21.13 19.47 11.79
CA ALA A 284 -19.78 18.96 11.94
C ALA A 284 -19.76 17.41 12.12
N LEU A 285 -20.70 16.84 12.91
CA LEU A 285 -20.80 15.39 13.06
C LEU A 285 -21.26 14.73 11.76
N SER A 286 -22.24 15.30 11.04
CA SER A 286 -22.65 14.77 9.73
C SER A 286 -21.49 14.75 8.75
N GLY A 287 -20.71 15.82 8.63
CA GLY A 287 -19.53 15.88 7.77
C GLY A 287 -18.46 14.86 8.18
N ALA A 288 -18.19 14.69 9.47
CA ALA A 288 -17.24 13.70 9.96
C ALA A 288 -17.70 12.25 9.65
N LEU A 289 -18.99 11.95 9.74
CA LEU A 289 -19.55 10.64 9.39
C LEU A 289 -19.49 10.39 7.88
N GLU A 290 -19.70 11.41 7.06
CA GLU A 290 -19.55 11.34 5.60
C GLU A 290 -18.08 11.04 5.23
N GLU A 291 -17.12 11.64 5.91
CA GLU A 291 -15.70 11.34 5.72
C GLU A 291 -15.33 9.89 6.09
N VAL A 292 -15.93 9.34 7.15
CA VAL A 292 -15.74 7.93 7.54
C VAL A 292 -16.34 7.02 6.48
N THR A 293 -17.57 7.26 6.05
CA THR A 293 -18.25 6.42 5.05
C THR A 293 -17.63 6.51 3.66
N ALA A 294 -17.07 7.67 3.30
CA ALA A 294 -16.31 7.85 2.07
C ALA A 294 -15.06 6.95 2.00
N CYS A 295 -14.54 6.49 3.14
CA CYS A 295 -13.47 5.51 3.17
C CYS A 295 -13.86 4.14 2.59
N ALA A 296 -15.13 3.85 2.38
CA ALA A 296 -15.59 2.64 1.68
C ALA A 296 -15.12 2.60 0.21
N ALA A 297 -15.05 3.75 -0.44
CA ALA A 297 -14.64 3.89 -1.84
C ALA A 297 -13.11 3.80 -2.03
N ILE A 298 -12.31 3.91 -0.95
CA ILE A 298 -10.85 3.98 -1.03
C ILE A 298 -10.25 2.77 -0.31
N PRO A 299 -9.71 1.77 -1.03
CA PRO A 299 -9.06 0.62 -0.41
C PRO A 299 -7.78 1.04 0.33
N GLY A 300 -7.63 0.59 1.56
CA GLY A 300 -6.40 0.58 2.35
C GLY A 300 -5.60 1.88 2.47
N GLY A 301 -5.61 2.55 3.62
CA GLY A 301 -4.72 3.68 3.90
C GLY A 301 -5.36 5.07 3.87
N ALA A 302 -6.67 5.19 3.63
CA ALA A 302 -7.38 6.47 3.60
C ALA A 302 -7.51 7.19 4.96
N GLY A 303 -6.66 6.86 5.94
CA GLY A 303 -6.75 7.44 7.28
C GLY A 303 -8.04 7.06 8.03
N PHE A 304 -8.70 5.94 7.68
CA PHE A 304 -9.98 5.49 8.26
C PHE A 304 -9.98 5.57 9.80
N SER A 305 -8.94 5.04 10.44
CA SER A 305 -8.84 5.04 11.90
C SER A 305 -8.76 6.46 12.48
N ALA A 306 -8.07 7.36 11.81
CA ALA A 306 -7.97 8.77 12.21
C ALA A 306 -9.32 9.48 12.02
N LYS A 307 -9.99 9.26 10.90
CA LYS A 307 -11.31 9.84 10.61
C LYS A 307 -12.39 9.33 11.56
N LEU A 308 -12.41 8.01 11.83
CA LEU A 308 -13.34 7.43 12.79
C LEU A 308 -13.08 7.95 14.21
N ASN A 309 -11.82 8.08 14.62
CA ASN A 309 -11.47 8.66 15.92
C ASN A 309 -11.89 10.13 16.00
N GLN A 310 -11.68 10.91 14.94
CA GLN A 310 -12.11 12.31 14.89
C GLN A 310 -13.64 12.43 14.95
N ALA A 311 -14.38 11.60 14.22
CA ALA A 311 -15.85 11.56 14.30
C ALA A 311 -16.33 11.18 15.70
N ALA A 312 -15.64 10.24 16.37
CA ALA A 312 -15.95 9.86 17.75
C ALA A 312 -15.69 11.01 18.73
N ARG A 313 -14.64 11.81 18.54
CA ARG A 313 -14.38 13.02 19.35
C ARG A 313 -15.47 14.07 19.16
N THR A 314 -15.87 14.34 17.91
CA THR A 314 -16.97 15.28 17.62
C THR A 314 -18.29 14.81 18.22
N ALA A 315 -18.58 13.51 18.17
CA ALA A 315 -19.75 12.93 18.84
C ALA A 315 -19.65 13.06 20.38
N GLY A 316 -18.46 12.86 20.95
CA GLY A 316 -18.19 13.06 22.39
C GLY A 316 -18.44 14.48 22.86
N GLU A 317 -18.13 15.48 22.05
CA GLU A 317 -18.44 16.91 22.35
C GLU A 317 -19.95 17.15 22.38
N LEU A 318 -20.73 16.50 21.49
CA LEU A 318 -22.19 16.58 21.52
C LEU A 318 -22.79 15.85 22.72
N VAL A 319 -22.19 14.74 23.15
CA VAL A 319 -22.61 14.02 24.37
C VAL A 319 -22.32 14.86 25.61
N ALA A 320 -21.12 15.43 25.72
CA ALA A 320 -20.74 16.32 26.83
C ALA A 320 -21.62 17.57 26.89
N GLY A 321 -22.09 18.09 25.76
CA GLY A 321 -23.01 19.20 25.64
C GLY A 321 -24.50 18.83 25.89
N GLY A 322 -24.80 17.54 26.13
CA GLY A 322 -26.18 17.07 26.34
C GLY A 322 -27.04 17.05 25.08
N HIS A 323 -26.45 17.20 23.90
CA HIS A 323 -27.14 17.22 22.60
C HIS A 323 -27.34 15.84 21.99
N LEU A 324 -26.61 14.83 22.48
CA LEU A 324 -26.66 13.45 22.00
C LEU A 324 -26.45 12.49 23.20
N SER A 325 -27.16 11.36 23.23
CA SER A 325 -26.85 10.31 24.23
C SER A 325 -25.61 9.52 23.78
N GLU A 326 -24.84 9.02 24.74
CA GLU A 326 -23.65 8.19 24.47
C GLU A 326 -24.01 6.94 23.64
N ALA A 327 -25.11 6.29 23.97
CA ALA A 327 -25.59 5.13 23.22
C ALA A 327 -25.93 5.45 21.76
N ALA A 328 -26.56 6.61 21.51
CA ALA A 328 -26.85 7.06 20.15
C ALA A 328 -25.57 7.44 19.38
N ALA A 329 -24.60 8.06 20.05
CA ALA A 329 -23.29 8.38 19.48
C ALA A 329 -22.54 7.09 19.07
N GLU A 330 -22.44 6.11 19.97
CA GLU A 330 -21.82 4.81 19.65
C GLU A 330 -22.50 4.12 18.49
N GLN A 331 -23.83 4.10 18.45
CA GLN A 331 -24.59 3.42 17.40
C GLN A 331 -24.32 4.02 16.02
N VAL A 332 -24.40 5.34 15.89
CA VAL A 332 -24.16 6.06 14.63
C VAL A 332 -22.74 5.88 14.13
N LEU A 333 -21.76 5.93 15.03
CA LEU A 333 -20.35 5.70 14.71
C LEU A 333 -20.08 4.26 14.27
N ARG A 334 -20.70 3.27 14.93
CA ARG A 334 -20.59 1.85 14.53
C ARG A 334 -21.20 1.59 13.17
N GLU A 335 -22.37 2.16 12.89
CA GLU A 335 -23.03 2.04 11.59
C GLU A 335 -22.17 2.64 10.46
N ALA A 336 -21.62 3.83 10.66
CA ALA A 336 -20.72 4.46 9.69
C ALA A 336 -19.43 3.67 9.49
N ALA A 337 -18.86 3.14 10.58
CA ALA A 337 -17.65 2.34 10.54
C ALA A 337 -17.85 0.99 9.84
N GLU A 338 -18.96 0.30 10.13
CA GLU A 338 -19.31 -0.97 9.50
C GLU A 338 -19.63 -0.79 8.01
N GLN A 339 -20.26 0.32 7.64
CA GLN A 339 -20.49 0.67 6.24
C GLN A 339 -19.18 0.92 5.50
N ALA A 340 -18.22 1.59 6.13
CA ALA A 340 -16.91 1.88 5.54
C ALA A 340 -15.99 0.67 5.48
N ARG A 341 -16.02 -0.20 6.50
CA ARG A 341 -15.13 -1.36 6.66
C ARG A 341 -15.90 -2.52 7.32
N PRO A 342 -16.69 -3.31 6.56
CA PRO A 342 -17.47 -4.43 7.11
C PRO A 342 -16.61 -5.47 7.82
N GLY A 343 -17.18 -6.09 8.87
CA GLY A 343 -16.57 -7.23 9.55
C GLY A 343 -15.44 -6.90 10.53
N GLN A 344 -15.22 -5.63 10.89
CA GLN A 344 -14.16 -5.20 11.81
C GLN A 344 -14.71 -4.64 13.14
N ALA A 345 -15.85 -5.13 13.61
CA ALA A 345 -16.59 -4.56 14.74
C ALA A 345 -15.75 -4.36 16.02
N GLY A 346 -14.87 -5.31 16.36
CA GLY A 346 -13.99 -5.19 17.53
C GLY A 346 -12.99 -4.03 17.42
N ARG A 347 -12.40 -3.83 16.25
CA ARG A 347 -11.49 -2.71 15.96
C ARG A 347 -12.24 -1.39 15.95
N HIS A 348 -13.41 -1.34 15.33
CA HIS A 348 -14.26 -0.15 15.31
C HIS A 348 -14.61 0.29 16.73
N GLY A 349 -15.07 -0.64 17.58
CA GLY A 349 -15.40 -0.36 18.96
C GLY A 349 -14.24 0.20 19.78
N ALA A 350 -13.01 -0.28 19.57
CA ALA A 350 -11.83 0.24 20.25
C ALA A 350 -11.50 1.69 19.83
N ILE A 351 -11.59 2.01 18.52
CA ILE A 351 -11.36 3.36 18.01
C ILE A 351 -12.44 4.33 18.50
N ILE A 352 -13.70 3.91 18.45
CA ILE A 352 -14.85 4.71 18.88
C ILE A 352 -14.72 5.05 20.37
N ARG A 353 -14.49 4.05 21.22
CA ARG A 353 -14.30 4.28 22.66
C ARG A 353 -13.13 5.24 22.92
N SER A 354 -11.98 5.01 22.27
CA SER A 354 -10.82 5.90 22.43
C SER A 354 -11.14 7.36 22.08
N GLY A 355 -11.95 7.60 21.04
CA GLY A 355 -12.36 8.94 20.65
C GLY A 355 -13.36 9.58 21.60
N LEU A 356 -14.37 8.84 22.07
CA LEU A 356 -15.36 9.30 23.03
C LEU A 356 -14.71 9.59 24.39
N ASP A 357 -13.91 8.68 24.92
CA ASP A 357 -13.22 8.81 26.22
C ASP A 357 -12.28 10.01 26.23
N ALA A 358 -11.62 10.31 25.12
CA ALA A 358 -10.73 11.47 25.01
C ALA A 358 -11.44 12.81 25.26
N VAL A 359 -12.76 12.84 25.13
CA VAL A 359 -13.59 14.04 25.38
C VAL A 359 -14.33 13.93 26.71
N LEU A 360 -14.99 12.79 26.95
CA LEU A 360 -15.86 12.60 28.12
C LEU A 360 -15.08 12.52 29.45
N LEU A 361 -13.83 12.02 29.41
CA LEU A 361 -12.96 11.90 30.58
C LEU A 361 -12.10 13.17 30.84
N ARG A 362 -12.24 14.24 30.04
CA ARG A 362 -11.59 15.51 30.35
C ARG A 362 -12.20 16.15 31.57
N PRO A 363 -11.39 16.50 32.62
CA PRO A 363 -11.91 17.26 33.73
C PRO A 363 -12.48 18.57 33.20
N GLN A 364 -13.77 18.79 33.44
CA GLN A 364 -14.41 20.05 33.12
C GLN A 364 -13.79 21.11 34.07
N CYS A 365 -12.95 21.98 33.54
CA CYS A 365 -12.60 23.21 34.28
C CYS A 365 -13.89 24.04 34.38
N SER A 366 -14.56 23.89 35.53
CA SER A 366 -15.64 24.76 35.91
C SER A 366 -15.09 26.19 36.03
N GLY A 367 -15.23 26.97 34.97
CA GLY A 367 -15.01 28.39 34.96
C GLY A 367 -16.06 29.07 35.87
N GLY A 368 -15.73 29.23 37.13
CA GLY A 368 -16.48 30.09 38.00
C GLY A 368 -16.43 31.51 37.46
N ARG A 369 -17.60 32.04 37.11
CA ARG A 369 -17.78 33.47 37.01
C ARG A 369 -17.93 33.98 38.45
N ALA A 370 -16.99 34.81 38.88
CA ALA A 370 -17.19 35.80 39.90
C ALA A 370 -17.75 37.06 39.26
#